data_a3022472edbc35568e8bd1d9d8990f9a
#
_entry.id   a3022472edbc35568e8bd1d9d8990f9a
#
_cell.length_a   1.000
_cell.length_b   1.000
_cell.length_c   1.000
_cell.angle_alpha   90.00
_cell.angle_beta   90.00
_cell.angle_gamma   90.00
#
_symmetry.space_group_name_H-M   'P 1'
#
loop_
_entity.id
_entity.type
_entity.pdbx_description
1 polymer ?
#
loop_
_entity_poly.entity_id
_entity_poly.type
_entity_poly.pdbx_seq_one_letter_code
_entity_poly.pdbx_strand_id
1 'polypeptide(L)'
;MKLYLGIDWSERKHDICLLNPSGVVQAQTVIEHSEIGFCQLDRLCKQMGVSPQECAIGLETSHSILVDFLWDRSYTAIYVLPPTMVKGSRTRLRSSGARDDPSDAFLIADILRTDLGRLHCWQPDSLLTRQLRAQVRFFDFLTKQIVRLTNRQRAVLLRYFPAAANLFSGLNTLIAQHFILHYPTPQAADQLDLPTFRSFAKKYRYPRPSKLAGILAKLDHPHPQAPQELVRIYQSEAQELARMLLEAIRLKSSTKKEIASLLTQHPDYEIYASLPGAGDYLQAALLSKWGDDRQRIGRANHLQALAGTCPVTVSSGKR
;
A
#
# COMPACT_ATOMS: atom_id res chain seq x y z
N MET A 1 32.74 7.29 -9.05
CA MET A 1 32.24 7.99 -7.86
C MET A 1 33.39 8.34 -6.94
N LYS A 2 33.32 9.52 -6.30
CA LYS A 2 34.36 9.99 -5.37
C LYS A 2 33.94 9.82 -3.91
N LEU A 3 32.64 9.65 -3.65
CA LEU A 3 32.05 9.50 -2.32
C LEU A 3 30.94 8.46 -2.36
N TYR A 4 30.80 7.66 -1.29
CA TYR A 4 29.76 6.67 -1.11
C TYR A 4 29.04 6.95 0.20
N LEU A 5 27.78 7.30 0.08
CA LEU A 5 26.90 7.67 1.18
C LEU A 5 25.92 6.54 1.46
N GLY A 6 26.00 5.93 2.63
CA GLY A 6 25.01 5.01 3.14
C GLY A 6 24.04 5.70 4.09
N ILE A 7 22.75 5.47 3.89
CA ILE A 7 21.67 6.01 4.71
C ILE A 7 20.85 4.86 5.25
N ASP A 8 20.89 4.64 6.55
CA ASP A 8 19.93 3.79 7.23
C ASP A 8 18.76 4.66 7.68
N TRP A 9 17.60 4.43 7.04
CA TRP A 9 16.43 5.27 7.16
C TRP A 9 15.54 4.85 8.33
N SER A 10 15.09 5.82 9.14
CA SER A 10 14.01 5.63 10.09
C SER A 10 13.03 6.82 10.09
N GLU A 11 11.91 6.71 10.80
CA GLU A 11 10.84 7.73 10.78
C GLU A 11 11.26 9.09 11.35
N ARG A 12 12.20 9.13 12.30
CA ARG A 12 12.58 10.35 13.03
C ARG A 12 14.00 10.80 12.76
N LYS A 13 14.89 9.87 12.46
CA LYS A 13 16.31 10.15 12.30
C LYS A 13 16.91 9.18 11.26
N HIS A 14 18.03 9.53 10.70
CA HIS A 14 18.75 8.70 9.76
C HIS A 14 20.19 8.58 10.18
N ASP A 15 20.70 7.37 10.22
CA ASP A 15 22.11 7.09 10.41
C ASP A 15 22.82 7.22 9.07
N ILE A 16 23.90 7.98 9.05
CA ILE A 16 24.64 8.39 7.86
C ILE A 16 26.07 7.94 7.97
N CYS A 17 26.60 7.31 6.92
CA CYS A 17 28.00 6.99 6.78
C CYS A 17 28.52 7.38 5.40
N LEU A 18 29.61 8.14 5.35
CA LEU A 18 30.31 8.53 4.13
C LEU A 18 31.65 7.81 4.04
N LEU A 19 31.88 7.12 2.93
CA LEU A 19 33.14 6.46 2.62
C LEU A 19 33.81 7.08 1.41
N ASN A 20 35.17 7.16 1.43
CA ASN A 20 35.94 7.44 0.24
C ASN A 20 36.12 6.16 -0.62
N PRO A 21 36.71 6.24 -1.83
CA PRO A 21 36.95 5.06 -2.68
C PRO A 21 37.81 3.98 -2.05
N SER A 22 38.68 4.33 -1.10
CA SER A 22 39.53 3.39 -0.37
C SER A 22 38.83 2.69 0.80
N GLY A 23 37.54 3.03 1.06
CA GLY A 23 36.74 2.46 2.17
C GLY A 23 36.97 3.11 3.53
N VAL A 24 37.69 4.24 3.57
CA VAL A 24 37.92 4.98 4.81
C VAL A 24 36.73 5.87 5.11
N VAL A 25 36.20 5.80 6.35
CA VAL A 25 35.10 6.63 6.84
C VAL A 25 35.53 8.09 6.87
N GLN A 26 34.84 8.92 6.12
CA GLN A 26 35.06 10.38 6.07
C GLN A 26 34.17 11.09 7.10
N ALA A 27 32.96 10.60 7.29
CA ALA A 27 32.04 11.09 8.29
C ALA A 27 31.02 9.99 8.68
N GLN A 28 30.64 9.99 9.95
CA GLN A 28 29.53 9.18 10.45
C GLN A 28 28.73 10.04 11.42
N THR A 29 27.43 10.15 11.19
CA THR A 29 26.57 11.05 11.95
C THR A 29 25.11 10.61 11.88
N VAL A 30 24.28 11.21 12.72
CA VAL A 30 22.84 11.04 12.70
C VAL A 30 22.21 12.38 12.34
N ILE A 31 21.26 12.36 11.42
CA ILE A 31 20.47 13.53 11.05
C ILE A 31 18.98 13.30 11.40
N GLU A 32 18.27 14.36 11.72
CA GLU A 32 16.81 14.29 11.92
C GLU A 32 16.07 14.19 10.59
N HIS A 33 14.88 13.57 10.62
CA HIS A 33 13.94 13.58 9.49
C HIS A 33 13.25 14.95 9.39
N SER A 34 14.01 15.97 9.04
CA SER A 34 13.58 17.37 8.95
C SER A 34 14.35 18.09 7.84
N GLU A 35 13.83 19.23 7.38
CA GLU A 35 14.54 20.06 6.42
C GLU A 35 15.93 20.47 6.92
N ILE A 36 16.06 20.78 8.23
CA ILE A 36 17.35 21.12 8.85
C ILE A 36 18.31 19.96 8.75
N GLY A 37 17.88 18.74 9.10
CA GLY A 37 18.70 17.53 9.00
C GLY A 37 19.09 17.21 7.57
N PHE A 38 18.20 17.36 6.61
CA PHE A 38 18.50 17.15 5.19
C PHE A 38 19.51 18.19 4.65
N CYS A 39 19.36 19.46 5.07
CA CYS A 39 20.34 20.50 4.76
C CYS A 39 21.70 20.27 5.43
N GLN A 40 21.74 19.63 6.61
CA GLN A 40 23.00 19.21 7.23
C GLN A 40 23.71 18.16 6.38
N LEU A 41 22.97 17.16 5.87
CA LEU A 41 23.51 16.15 4.98
C LEU A 41 24.09 16.75 3.69
N ASP A 42 23.34 17.64 3.03
CA ASP A 42 23.80 18.32 1.81
C ASP A 42 25.07 19.14 2.07
N ARG A 43 25.12 19.88 3.19
CA ARG A 43 26.32 20.63 3.60
C ARG A 43 27.50 19.71 3.85
N LEU A 44 27.30 18.59 4.55
CA LEU A 44 28.33 17.60 4.83
C LEU A 44 28.93 17.04 3.52
N CYS A 45 28.12 16.67 2.56
CA CYS A 45 28.58 16.20 1.25
C CYS A 45 29.36 17.31 0.50
N LYS A 46 28.89 18.54 0.51
CA LYS A 46 29.57 19.69 -0.13
C LYS A 46 30.95 20.01 0.51
N GLN A 47 31.07 19.88 1.83
CA GLN A 47 32.34 20.06 2.54
C GLN A 47 33.41 19.07 2.13
N MET A 48 33.03 17.90 1.60
CA MET A 48 33.98 16.92 1.06
C MET A 48 34.55 17.33 -0.31
N GLY A 49 34.15 18.47 -0.88
CA GLY A 49 34.61 18.96 -2.18
C GLY A 49 34.18 18.10 -3.37
N VAL A 50 33.12 17.33 -3.23
CA VAL A 50 32.62 16.41 -4.24
C VAL A 50 31.29 16.94 -4.79
N SER A 51 31.11 16.90 -6.12
CA SER A 51 29.85 17.29 -6.73
C SER A 51 28.76 16.27 -6.42
N PRO A 52 27.47 16.69 -6.35
CA PRO A 52 26.36 15.78 -6.09
C PRO A 52 26.32 14.55 -7.01
N GLN A 53 26.69 14.73 -8.29
CA GLN A 53 26.69 13.66 -9.30
C GLN A 53 27.83 12.64 -9.09
N GLU A 54 28.86 13.00 -8.33
CA GLU A 54 30.00 12.12 -8.02
C GLU A 54 29.83 11.39 -6.67
N CYS A 55 28.72 11.66 -5.96
CA CYS A 55 28.33 11.01 -4.72
C CYS A 55 27.31 9.89 -5.01
N ALA A 56 27.68 8.63 -4.79
CA ALA A 56 26.76 7.50 -4.84
C ALA A 56 26.02 7.38 -3.51
N ILE A 57 24.70 7.36 -3.54
CA ILE A 57 23.84 7.30 -2.36
C ILE A 57 23.09 5.97 -2.31
N GLY A 58 23.20 5.24 -1.21
CA GLY A 58 22.48 4.00 -0.95
C GLY A 58 21.49 4.12 0.18
N LEU A 59 20.33 3.50 0.00
CA LEU A 59 19.29 3.42 1.00
C LEU A 59 18.36 2.20 0.74
N GLU A 60 17.63 1.74 1.75
CA GLU A 60 16.73 0.58 1.59
C GLU A 60 15.38 0.93 0.94
N THR A 61 14.99 2.20 0.89
CA THR A 61 13.69 2.63 0.35
C THR A 61 13.77 3.91 -0.48
N SER A 62 13.12 3.93 -1.64
CA SER A 62 12.95 5.12 -2.48
C SER A 62 11.73 5.98 -2.14
N HIS A 63 10.95 5.59 -1.13
CA HIS A 63 9.66 6.23 -0.82
C HIS A 63 9.76 7.21 0.34
N SER A 64 10.79 8.02 0.35
CA SER A 64 11.02 9.02 1.40
C SER A 64 11.16 10.40 0.79
N ILE A 65 10.62 11.41 1.47
CA ILE A 65 10.81 12.82 1.13
C ILE A 65 12.31 13.21 1.09
N LEU A 66 13.16 12.49 1.82
CA LEU A 66 14.61 12.65 1.74
C LEU A 66 15.13 12.34 0.34
N VAL A 67 14.60 11.34 -0.34
CA VAL A 67 15.01 11.00 -1.71
C VAL A 67 14.62 12.10 -2.70
N ASP A 68 13.40 12.65 -2.56
CA ASP A 68 12.97 13.82 -3.36
C ASP A 68 13.88 15.03 -3.11
N PHE A 69 14.20 15.32 -1.84
CA PHE A 69 15.12 16.39 -1.45
C PHE A 69 16.52 16.23 -2.08
N LEU A 70 17.07 15.01 -2.06
CA LEU A 70 18.38 14.71 -2.67
C LEU A 70 18.32 14.87 -4.19
N TRP A 71 17.28 14.35 -4.82
CA TRP A 71 17.09 14.46 -6.27
C TRP A 71 16.99 15.92 -6.72
N ASP A 72 16.25 16.76 -6.02
CA ASP A 72 16.12 18.19 -6.30
C ASP A 72 17.45 18.96 -6.17
N ARG A 73 18.40 18.40 -5.42
CA ARG A 73 19.76 18.94 -5.28
C ARG A 73 20.78 18.29 -6.21
N SER A 74 20.29 17.60 -7.23
CA SER A 74 21.12 16.97 -8.27
C SER A 74 21.97 15.77 -7.82
N TYR A 75 21.61 15.13 -6.70
CA TYR A 75 22.13 13.82 -6.36
C TYR A 75 21.42 12.77 -7.21
N THR A 76 21.99 12.45 -8.38
CA THR A 76 21.37 11.56 -9.36
C THR A 76 21.84 10.11 -9.28
N ALA A 77 22.94 9.85 -8.57
CA ALA A 77 23.49 8.51 -8.38
C ALA A 77 22.89 7.84 -7.11
N ILE A 78 21.58 7.61 -7.11
CA ILE A 78 20.83 6.99 -6.01
C ILE A 78 20.62 5.51 -6.30
N TYR A 79 20.86 4.64 -5.32
CA TYR A 79 20.74 3.19 -5.41
C TYR A 79 19.84 2.67 -4.28
N VAL A 80 18.77 1.97 -4.64
CA VAL A 80 17.88 1.33 -3.67
C VAL A 80 18.35 -0.11 -3.46
N LEU A 81 18.81 -0.41 -2.26
CA LEU A 81 19.36 -1.72 -1.90
C LEU A 81 18.27 -2.59 -1.29
N PRO A 82 18.00 -3.80 -1.84
CA PRO A 82 17.07 -4.73 -1.21
C PRO A 82 17.52 -5.10 0.22
N PRO A 83 16.61 -5.15 1.20
CA PRO A 83 16.96 -5.55 2.58
C PRO A 83 17.65 -6.91 2.69
N THR A 84 17.37 -7.82 1.74
CA THR A 84 18.02 -9.12 1.66
C THR A 84 19.52 -9.01 1.31
N MET A 85 19.89 -8.03 0.47
CA MET A 85 21.30 -7.75 0.12
C MET A 85 22.05 -7.19 1.33
N VAL A 86 21.46 -6.22 2.03
CA VAL A 86 22.06 -5.62 3.23
C VAL A 86 22.23 -6.69 4.32
N LYS A 87 21.20 -7.52 4.58
CA LYS A 87 21.28 -8.64 5.52
C LYS A 87 22.36 -9.67 5.13
N GLY A 88 22.41 -10.06 3.85
CA GLY A 88 23.41 -11.02 3.36
C GLY A 88 24.85 -10.52 3.45
N SER A 89 25.06 -9.21 3.38
CA SER A 89 26.38 -8.60 3.46
C SER A 89 26.88 -8.40 4.89
N ARG A 90 26.01 -8.48 5.92
CA ARG A 90 26.42 -8.38 7.35
C ARG A 90 27.45 -9.42 7.74
N THR A 91 27.36 -10.64 7.23
CA THR A 91 28.30 -11.74 7.49
C THR A 91 29.70 -11.46 6.95
N ARG A 92 29.85 -10.54 5.97
CA ARG A 92 31.17 -10.13 5.44
C ARG A 92 31.96 -9.25 6.43
N LEU A 93 31.26 -8.54 7.30
CA LEU A 93 31.87 -7.58 8.21
C LEU A 93 31.97 -8.07 9.67
N ARG A 94 31.04 -8.94 10.09
CA ARG A 94 31.00 -9.44 11.49
C ARG A 94 30.49 -10.88 11.55
N SER A 95 31.13 -11.67 12.42
CA SER A 95 30.65 -13.03 12.79
C SER A 95 29.51 -13.01 13.81
N SER A 96 29.26 -11.88 14.50
CA SER A 96 28.18 -11.72 15.49
C SER A 96 26.96 -11.09 14.84
N GLY A 97 25.75 -11.60 15.15
CA GLY A 97 24.48 -11.08 14.63
C GLY A 97 24.00 -9.78 15.30
N ALA A 98 24.87 -9.01 15.95
CA ALA A 98 24.56 -7.75 16.59
C ALA A 98 24.03 -6.72 15.57
N ARG A 99 22.94 -6.06 15.89
CA ARG A 99 22.37 -4.94 15.13
C ARG A 99 22.74 -3.64 15.84
N ASP A 100 23.45 -2.77 15.13
CA ASP A 100 23.51 -1.38 15.53
C ASP A 100 23.30 -0.51 14.26
N ASP A 101 22.51 0.55 14.37
CA ASP A 101 22.12 1.42 13.26
C ASP A 101 23.33 2.06 12.56
N PRO A 102 24.40 2.51 13.25
CA PRO A 102 25.62 3.00 12.62
C PRO A 102 26.32 1.97 11.73
N SER A 103 26.22 0.67 12.05
CA SER A 103 26.83 -0.38 11.23
C SER A 103 26.03 -0.65 9.96
N ASP A 104 24.72 -0.46 9.95
CA ASP A 104 23.90 -0.64 8.75
C ASP A 104 24.13 0.49 7.73
N ALA A 105 24.26 1.74 8.14
CA ALA A 105 24.65 2.85 7.26
C ALA A 105 26.06 2.64 6.64
N PHE A 106 27.02 2.19 7.44
CA PHE A 106 28.35 1.82 6.94
C PHE A 106 28.26 0.69 5.92
N LEU A 107 27.50 -0.36 6.21
CA LEU A 107 27.33 -1.51 5.35
C LEU A 107 26.71 -1.12 3.99
N ILE A 108 25.71 -0.25 4.00
CA ILE A 108 25.09 0.31 2.80
C ILE A 108 26.11 1.06 1.96
N ALA A 109 26.94 1.91 2.58
CA ALA A 109 28.00 2.65 1.89
C ALA A 109 29.08 1.72 1.31
N ASP A 110 29.46 0.65 2.04
CA ASP A 110 30.48 -0.31 1.58
C ASP A 110 29.94 -1.20 0.42
N ILE A 111 28.69 -1.60 0.45
CA ILE A 111 28.02 -2.29 -0.68
C ILE A 111 28.09 -1.41 -1.94
N LEU A 112 27.75 -0.12 -1.81
CA LEU A 112 27.88 0.81 -2.95
C LEU A 112 29.29 0.86 -3.48
N ARG A 113 30.26 0.96 -2.61
CA ARG A 113 31.70 1.05 -3.00
C ARG A 113 32.18 -0.21 -3.72
N THR A 114 31.78 -1.40 -3.26
CA THR A 114 32.27 -2.69 -3.77
C THR A 114 31.50 -3.23 -4.94
N ASP A 115 30.18 -3.00 -4.99
CA ASP A 115 29.28 -3.65 -5.93
C ASP A 115 28.55 -2.68 -6.88
N LEU A 116 28.94 -1.41 -6.95
CA LEU A 116 28.28 -0.36 -7.72
C LEU A 116 27.93 -0.77 -9.16
N GLY A 117 28.85 -1.45 -9.85
CA GLY A 117 28.65 -1.88 -11.24
C GLY A 117 27.59 -2.97 -11.44
N ARG A 118 27.10 -3.57 -10.35
CA ARG A 118 26.03 -4.57 -10.35
C ARG A 118 24.69 -4.01 -9.91
N LEU A 119 24.68 -2.77 -9.40
CA LEU A 119 23.50 -2.12 -8.87
C LEU A 119 22.82 -1.30 -9.97
N HIS A 120 21.50 -1.25 -9.93
CA HIS A 120 20.73 -0.40 -10.81
C HIS A 120 20.56 0.98 -10.18
N CYS A 121 20.97 2.02 -10.90
CA CYS A 121 20.76 3.41 -10.49
C CYS A 121 19.27 3.73 -10.53
N TRP A 122 18.72 4.16 -9.40
CA TRP A 122 17.31 4.51 -9.30
C TRP A 122 17.04 5.86 -9.98
N GLN A 123 15.93 5.93 -10.69
CA GLN A 123 15.39 7.16 -11.25
C GLN A 123 13.95 7.36 -10.78
N PRO A 124 13.53 8.59 -10.48
CA PRO A 124 12.14 8.86 -10.11
C PRO A 124 11.24 8.62 -11.31
N ASP A 125 10.11 7.97 -11.05
CA ASP A 125 9.02 7.95 -12.00
C ASP A 125 8.43 9.36 -12.19
N SER A 126 7.77 9.60 -13.31
CA SER A 126 7.03 10.84 -13.57
C SER A 126 6.07 11.17 -12.44
N LEU A 127 5.74 12.44 -12.28
CA LEU A 127 4.77 12.87 -11.28
C LEU A 127 3.43 12.14 -11.45
N LEU A 128 3.01 11.93 -12.70
CA LEU A 128 1.76 11.23 -13.03
C LEU A 128 1.78 9.77 -12.56
N THR A 129 2.87 9.03 -12.81
CA THR A 129 3.04 7.66 -12.33
C THR A 129 3.09 7.60 -10.80
N ARG A 130 3.73 8.57 -10.16
CA ARG A 130 3.77 8.67 -8.69
C ARG A 130 2.40 8.95 -8.09
N GLN A 131 1.60 9.86 -8.70
CA GLN A 131 0.21 10.13 -8.31
C GLN A 131 -0.66 8.87 -8.48
N LEU A 132 -0.56 8.21 -9.64
CA LEU A 132 -1.30 6.97 -9.91
C LEU A 132 -0.96 5.88 -8.88
N ARG A 133 0.32 5.71 -8.55
CA ARG A 133 0.78 4.78 -7.52
C ARG A 133 0.19 5.07 -6.14
N ALA A 134 0.12 6.34 -5.76
CA ALA A 134 -0.47 6.75 -4.49
C ALA A 134 -1.97 6.40 -4.43
N GLN A 135 -2.71 6.68 -5.51
CA GLN A 135 -4.14 6.38 -5.61
C GLN A 135 -4.42 4.86 -5.63
N VAL A 136 -3.60 4.07 -6.34
CA VAL A 136 -3.71 2.60 -6.35
C VAL A 136 -3.48 2.03 -4.94
N ARG A 137 -2.44 2.50 -4.23
CA ARG A 137 -2.18 2.07 -2.85
C ARG A 137 -3.32 2.41 -1.90
N PHE A 138 -3.91 3.60 -2.06
CA PHE A 138 -5.06 4.02 -1.25
C PHE A 138 -6.30 3.17 -1.56
N PHE A 139 -6.57 2.87 -2.83
CA PHE A 139 -7.64 1.96 -3.24
C PHE A 139 -7.48 0.56 -2.64
N ASP A 140 -6.26 0.00 -2.64
CA ASP A 140 -5.94 -1.29 -2.03
C ASP A 140 -6.16 -1.27 -0.53
N PHE A 141 -5.72 -0.20 0.14
CA PHE A 141 -5.97 0.01 1.56
C PHE A 141 -7.47 0.00 1.87
N LEU A 142 -8.26 0.81 1.15
CA LEU A 142 -9.72 0.87 1.33
C LEU A 142 -10.37 -0.49 1.09
N THR A 143 -9.92 -1.23 0.08
CA THR A 143 -10.42 -2.59 -0.20
C THR A 143 -10.20 -3.52 0.98
N LYS A 144 -9.01 -3.52 1.56
CA LYS A 144 -8.68 -4.32 2.74
C LYS A 144 -9.50 -3.89 3.96
N GLN A 145 -9.71 -2.58 4.17
CA GLN A 145 -10.52 -2.07 5.28
C GLN A 145 -11.98 -2.49 5.13
N ILE A 146 -12.57 -2.37 3.94
CA ILE A 146 -13.95 -2.83 3.68
C ILE A 146 -14.10 -4.31 4.02
N VAL A 147 -13.17 -5.17 3.63
CA VAL A 147 -13.20 -6.61 3.98
C VAL A 147 -13.15 -6.82 5.50
N ARG A 148 -12.24 -6.14 6.20
CA ARG A 148 -12.11 -6.25 7.67
C ARG A 148 -13.37 -5.79 8.39
N LEU A 149 -13.90 -4.60 8.03
CA LEU A 149 -15.11 -4.06 8.62
C LEU A 149 -16.33 -4.93 8.34
N THR A 150 -16.47 -5.45 7.12
CA THR A 150 -17.56 -6.37 6.73
C THR A 150 -17.51 -7.66 7.54
N ASN A 151 -16.34 -8.26 7.73
CA ASN A 151 -16.19 -9.47 8.54
C ASN A 151 -16.53 -9.21 10.00
N ARG A 152 -16.08 -8.08 10.57
CA ARG A 152 -16.44 -7.70 11.95
C ARG A 152 -17.93 -7.47 12.08
N GLN A 153 -18.55 -6.73 11.16
CA GLN A 153 -19.98 -6.46 11.18
C GLN A 153 -20.82 -7.75 11.05
N ARG A 154 -20.39 -8.69 10.18
CA ARG A 154 -21.02 -10.01 10.09
C ARG A 154 -20.96 -10.75 11.40
N ALA A 155 -19.81 -10.78 12.06
CA ALA A 155 -19.64 -11.45 13.35
C ALA A 155 -20.54 -10.84 14.44
N VAL A 156 -20.69 -9.52 14.44
CA VAL A 156 -21.58 -8.81 15.37
C VAL A 156 -23.06 -9.13 15.07
N LEU A 157 -23.48 -9.03 13.82
CA LEU A 157 -24.88 -9.32 13.41
C LEU A 157 -25.29 -10.75 13.73
N LEU A 158 -24.41 -11.72 13.54
CA LEU A 158 -24.69 -13.13 13.89
C LEU A 158 -24.96 -13.35 15.39
N ARG A 159 -24.59 -12.40 16.25
CA ARG A 159 -24.85 -12.47 17.69
C ARG A 159 -26.26 -12.06 18.09
N TYR A 160 -26.93 -11.18 17.32
CA TYR A 160 -28.22 -10.65 17.71
C TYR A 160 -29.23 -10.50 16.55
N PHE A 161 -28.79 -10.36 15.29
CA PHE A 161 -29.64 -10.19 14.12
C PHE A 161 -29.10 -10.98 12.91
N PRO A 162 -29.08 -12.33 12.97
CA PRO A 162 -28.51 -13.18 11.92
C PRO A 162 -29.14 -12.98 10.55
N ALA A 163 -30.47 -12.71 10.48
CA ALA A 163 -31.17 -12.47 9.22
C ALA A 163 -30.57 -11.29 8.45
N ALA A 164 -30.19 -10.17 9.10
CA ALA A 164 -29.59 -9.02 8.46
C ALA A 164 -28.23 -9.32 7.85
N ALA A 165 -27.46 -10.24 8.45
CA ALA A 165 -26.13 -10.63 7.94
C ALA A 165 -26.20 -11.30 6.54
N ASN A 166 -27.34 -11.89 6.19
CA ASN A 166 -27.54 -12.65 4.95
C ASN A 166 -28.72 -12.14 4.10
N LEU A 167 -29.25 -10.96 4.45
CA LEU A 167 -30.44 -10.39 3.80
C LEU A 167 -30.17 -10.07 2.33
N PHE A 168 -29.10 -9.36 2.05
CA PHE A 168 -28.67 -8.98 0.70
C PHE A 168 -27.54 -9.88 0.19
N SER A 169 -27.13 -9.69 -1.08
CA SER A 169 -26.05 -10.46 -1.70
C SER A 169 -24.68 -10.27 -1.03
N GLY A 170 -24.52 -9.19 -0.27
CA GLY A 170 -23.31 -8.90 0.49
C GLY A 170 -23.51 -7.72 1.43
N LEU A 171 -22.86 -7.78 2.59
CA LEU A 171 -22.85 -6.66 3.55
C LEU A 171 -22.11 -5.44 3.05
N ASN A 172 -21.10 -5.61 2.17
CA ASN A 172 -20.34 -4.51 1.56
C ASN A 172 -21.12 -3.74 0.47
N THR A 173 -22.45 -3.73 0.53
CA THR A 173 -23.32 -2.99 -0.39
C THR A 173 -23.99 -1.82 0.33
N LEU A 174 -24.23 -0.71 -0.41
CA LEU A 174 -24.88 0.48 0.16
C LEU A 174 -26.24 0.15 0.79
N ILE A 175 -27.06 -0.67 0.10
CA ILE A 175 -28.40 -1.04 0.58
C ILE A 175 -28.33 -1.80 1.91
N ALA A 176 -27.37 -2.71 2.07
CA ALA A 176 -27.21 -3.48 3.30
C ALA A 176 -26.82 -2.57 4.48
N GLN A 177 -25.93 -1.62 4.26
CA GLN A 177 -25.49 -0.70 5.30
C GLN A 177 -26.61 0.27 5.72
N HIS A 178 -27.35 0.81 4.75
CA HIS A 178 -28.53 1.61 5.04
C HIS A 178 -29.64 0.83 5.75
N PHE A 179 -29.81 -0.47 5.41
CA PHE A 179 -30.75 -1.32 6.11
C PHE A 179 -30.38 -1.46 7.59
N ILE A 180 -29.14 -1.75 7.92
CA ILE A 180 -28.66 -1.87 9.30
C ILE A 180 -28.84 -0.56 10.09
N LEU A 181 -28.69 0.59 9.44
CA LEU A 181 -28.91 1.89 10.07
C LEU A 181 -30.39 2.19 10.36
N HIS A 182 -31.30 1.78 9.45
CA HIS A 182 -32.73 2.07 9.58
C HIS A 182 -33.48 1.01 10.36
N TYR A 183 -33.09 -0.25 10.24
CA TYR A 183 -33.71 -1.42 10.89
C TYR A 183 -32.61 -2.19 11.66
N PRO A 184 -32.14 -1.62 12.77
CA PRO A 184 -30.93 -2.14 13.45
C PRO A 184 -31.17 -3.38 14.31
N THR A 185 -32.44 -3.77 14.54
CA THR A 185 -32.77 -4.94 15.33
C THR A 185 -33.86 -5.78 14.63
N PRO A 186 -34.02 -7.08 14.97
CA PRO A 186 -35.14 -7.89 14.49
C PRO A 186 -36.51 -7.19 14.70
N GLN A 187 -36.76 -6.67 15.91
CA GLN A 187 -38.02 -5.99 16.27
C GLN A 187 -38.28 -4.75 15.41
N ALA A 188 -37.24 -4.00 15.04
CA ALA A 188 -37.38 -2.86 14.13
C ALA A 188 -37.68 -3.31 12.69
N ALA A 189 -37.25 -4.50 12.31
CA ALA A 189 -37.51 -5.09 10.99
C ALA A 189 -38.87 -5.85 10.89
N ASP A 190 -39.41 -6.34 12.01
CA ASP A 190 -40.66 -7.11 12.04
C ASP A 190 -41.88 -6.30 11.52
N GLN A 191 -41.85 -4.97 11.59
CA GLN A 191 -42.92 -4.08 11.11
C GLN A 191 -42.75 -3.72 9.63
N LEU A 192 -41.75 -4.26 8.93
CA LEU A 192 -41.43 -3.89 7.57
C LEU A 192 -42.29 -4.66 6.57
N ASP A 193 -43.28 -3.99 5.99
CA ASP A 193 -44.06 -4.54 4.90
C ASP A 193 -43.40 -4.35 3.53
N LEU A 194 -43.93 -5.06 2.52
CA LEU A 194 -43.37 -5.02 1.17
C LEU A 194 -43.44 -3.63 0.50
N PRO A 195 -44.51 -2.83 0.64
CA PRO A 195 -44.57 -1.46 0.13
C PRO A 195 -43.49 -0.54 0.73
N THR A 196 -43.33 -0.57 2.05
CA THR A 196 -42.31 0.20 2.77
C THR A 196 -40.89 -0.23 2.35
N PHE A 197 -40.67 -1.54 2.25
CA PHE A 197 -39.38 -2.07 1.80
C PHE A 197 -39.08 -1.71 0.34
N ARG A 198 -40.09 -1.66 -0.53
CA ARG A 198 -39.90 -1.16 -1.92
C ARG A 198 -39.52 0.32 -1.94
N SER A 199 -40.15 1.15 -1.12
CA SER A 199 -39.83 2.57 -1.00
C SER A 199 -38.39 2.79 -0.50
N PHE A 200 -37.99 2.04 0.52
CA PHE A 200 -36.63 2.01 1.04
C PHE A 200 -35.63 1.60 -0.07
N ALA A 201 -35.88 0.49 -0.76
CA ALA A 201 -35.02 -0.01 -1.82
C ALA A 201 -34.88 0.97 -2.99
N LYS A 202 -35.97 1.67 -3.37
CA LYS A 202 -35.97 2.73 -4.38
C LYS A 202 -35.10 3.92 -3.94
N LYS A 203 -35.24 4.37 -2.69
CA LYS A 203 -34.42 5.47 -2.11
C LYS A 203 -32.92 5.19 -2.24
N TYR A 204 -32.51 3.95 -1.99
CA TYR A 204 -31.09 3.54 -2.07
C TYR A 204 -30.71 2.87 -3.39
N ARG A 205 -31.52 3.08 -4.45
CA ARG A 205 -31.25 2.64 -5.84
C ARG A 205 -30.92 1.15 -5.96
N TYR A 206 -31.68 0.29 -5.27
CA TYR A 206 -31.47 -1.14 -5.37
C TYR A 206 -31.79 -1.65 -6.78
N PRO A 207 -30.87 -2.38 -7.46
CA PRO A 207 -30.98 -2.65 -8.89
C PRO A 207 -31.95 -3.79 -9.26
N ARG A 208 -32.49 -4.53 -8.27
CA ARG A 208 -33.30 -5.73 -8.51
C ARG A 208 -34.64 -5.71 -7.75
N PRO A 209 -35.59 -4.83 -8.11
CA PRO A 209 -36.87 -4.69 -7.39
C PRO A 209 -37.69 -5.96 -7.33
N SER A 210 -37.62 -6.82 -8.37
CA SER A 210 -38.37 -8.11 -8.43
C SER A 210 -37.94 -9.11 -7.34
N LYS A 211 -36.73 -8.96 -6.76
CA LYS A 211 -36.24 -9.85 -5.69
C LYS A 211 -36.66 -9.43 -4.27
N LEU A 212 -37.27 -8.26 -4.11
CA LEU A 212 -37.53 -7.68 -2.79
C LEU A 212 -38.46 -8.53 -1.93
N ALA A 213 -39.53 -9.15 -2.50
CA ALA A 213 -40.39 -10.04 -1.77
C ALA A 213 -39.65 -11.24 -1.17
N GLY A 214 -38.80 -11.90 -1.98
CA GLY A 214 -37.99 -13.01 -1.49
C GLY A 214 -36.87 -12.60 -0.51
N ILE A 215 -36.42 -11.33 -0.57
CA ILE A 215 -35.49 -10.80 0.42
C ILE A 215 -36.21 -10.55 1.73
N LEU A 216 -37.40 -9.92 1.70
CA LEU A 216 -38.19 -9.64 2.88
C LEU A 216 -38.56 -10.94 3.64
N ALA A 217 -38.98 -11.99 2.93
CA ALA A 217 -39.27 -13.29 3.50
C ALA A 217 -38.13 -13.95 4.30
N LYS A 218 -36.89 -13.51 4.10
CA LYS A 218 -35.73 -13.98 4.91
C LYS A 218 -35.80 -13.45 6.35
N LEU A 219 -36.50 -12.36 6.60
CA LEU A 219 -36.65 -11.81 7.95
C LEU A 219 -37.63 -12.65 8.79
N ASP A 220 -38.54 -13.38 8.15
CA ASP A 220 -39.56 -14.20 8.81
C ASP A 220 -38.99 -15.49 9.46
N HIS A 221 -37.73 -15.80 9.25
CA HIS A 221 -37.11 -16.97 9.85
C HIS A 221 -36.81 -16.74 11.33
N PRO A 222 -37.38 -17.58 12.24
CA PRO A 222 -37.19 -17.43 13.66
C PRO A 222 -35.67 -17.70 14.02
N HIS A 223 -35.13 -16.82 14.82
CA HIS A 223 -33.76 -16.98 15.38
C HIS A 223 -33.83 -16.90 16.91
N PRO A 224 -32.94 -17.59 17.63
CA PRO A 224 -32.80 -17.40 19.07
C PRO A 224 -32.56 -15.94 19.39
N GLN A 225 -33.26 -15.40 20.38
CA GLN A 225 -33.10 -14.02 20.81
C GLN A 225 -31.96 -13.88 21.78
N ALA A 226 -31.09 -12.88 21.57
CA ALA A 226 -30.04 -12.51 22.51
C ALA A 226 -30.65 -11.71 23.69
N PRO A 227 -30.01 -11.72 24.89
CA PRO A 227 -30.38 -10.84 26.00
C PRO A 227 -30.42 -9.37 25.57
N GLN A 228 -31.44 -8.63 26.03
CA GLN A 228 -31.67 -7.23 25.58
C GLN A 228 -30.48 -6.30 25.85
N GLU A 229 -29.76 -6.51 26.94
CA GLU A 229 -28.59 -5.74 27.32
C GLU A 229 -27.46 -5.90 26.29
N LEU A 230 -27.28 -7.12 25.78
CA LEU A 230 -26.29 -7.41 24.72
C LEU A 230 -26.75 -6.89 23.36
N VAL A 231 -28.06 -6.97 23.06
CA VAL A 231 -28.62 -6.42 21.81
C VAL A 231 -28.28 -4.94 21.67
N ARG A 232 -28.42 -4.13 22.72
CA ARG A 232 -28.10 -2.70 22.69
C ARG A 232 -26.65 -2.43 22.33
N ILE A 233 -25.72 -3.20 22.90
CA ILE A 233 -24.27 -3.06 22.64
C ILE A 233 -23.95 -3.43 21.20
N TYR A 234 -24.42 -4.61 20.76
CA TYR A 234 -24.16 -5.10 19.39
C TYR A 234 -24.83 -4.25 18.33
N GLN A 235 -26.03 -3.74 18.58
CA GLN A 235 -26.72 -2.79 17.72
C GLN A 235 -25.90 -1.52 17.51
N SER A 236 -25.43 -0.90 18.58
CA SER A 236 -24.58 0.29 18.52
C SER A 236 -23.31 0.01 17.69
N GLU A 237 -22.63 -1.09 17.97
CA GLU A 237 -21.43 -1.49 17.22
C GLU A 237 -21.74 -1.72 15.73
N ALA A 238 -22.83 -2.42 15.41
CA ALA A 238 -23.24 -2.70 14.04
C ALA A 238 -23.55 -1.43 13.25
N GLN A 239 -24.20 -0.45 13.88
CA GLN A 239 -24.51 0.85 13.28
C GLN A 239 -23.25 1.69 13.05
N GLU A 240 -22.29 1.72 13.99
CA GLU A 240 -21.02 2.44 13.78
C GLU A 240 -20.20 1.79 12.66
N LEU A 241 -20.13 0.46 12.62
CA LEU A 241 -19.51 -0.27 11.52
C LEU A 241 -20.17 0.04 10.18
N ALA A 242 -21.52 0.20 10.17
CA ALA A 242 -22.25 0.58 8.96
C ALA A 242 -21.86 1.99 8.47
N ARG A 243 -21.71 2.96 9.36
CA ARG A 243 -21.24 4.32 8.99
C ARG A 243 -19.83 4.29 8.43
N MET A 244 -18.92 3.57 9.08
CA MET A 244 -17.55 3.41 8.59
C MET A 244 -17.50 2.73 7.21
N LEU A 245 -18.31 1.70 7.00
CA LEU A 245 -18.41 1.00 5.70
C LEU A 245 -18.97 1.90 4.60
N LEU A 246 -20.01 2.67 4.86
CA LEU A 246 -20.56 3.62 3.89
C LEU A 246 -19.51 4.63 3.43
N GLU A 247 -18.74 5.18 4.36
CA GLU A 247 -17.68 6.14 4.03
C GLU A 247 -16.53 5.45 3.26
N ALA A 248 -16.10 4.27 3.68
CA ALA A 248 -15.06 3.51 2.98
C ALA A 248 -15.48 3.14 1.54
N ILE A 249 -16.74 2.75 1.33
CA ILE A 249 -17.30 2.43 0.01
C ILE A 249 -17.35 3.70 -0.85
N ARG A 250 -17.76 4.85 -0.29
CA ARG A 250 -17.79 6.13 -0.98
C ARG A 250 -16.40 6.55 -1.42
N LEU A 251 -15.44 6.54 -0.51
CA LEU A 251 -14.03 6.86 -0.79
C LEU A 251 -13.43 5.94 -1.85
N LYS A 252 -13.68 4.63 -1.74
CA LYS A 252 -13.22 3.67 -2.76
C LYS A 252 -13.79 3.98 -4.15
N SER A 253 -15.05 4.39 -4.23
CA SER A 253 -15.68 4.76 -5.50
C SER A 253 -15.09 6.04 -6.09
N SER A 254 -14.82 7.07 -5.27
CA SER A 254 -14.16 8.30 -5.73
C SER A 254 -12.72 8.06 -6.16
N THR A 255 -11.96 7.29 -5.38
CA THR A 255 -10.59 6.90 -5.72
C THR A 255 -10.52 6.14 -7.05
N LYS A 256 -11.51 5.25 -7.32
CA LYS A 256 -11.58 4.55 -8.61
C LYS A 256 -11.73 5.51 -9.79
N LYS A 257 -12.54 6.57 -9.64
CA LYS A 257 -12.71 7.58 -10.69
C LYS A 257 -11.44 8.39 -10.91
N GLU A 258 -10.74 8.72 -9.81
CA GLU A 258 -9.46 9.43 -9.87
C GLU A 258 -8.39 8.59 -10.59
N ILE A 259 -8.30 7.30 -10.25
CA ILE A 259 -7.41 6.35 -10.94
C ILE A 259 -7.69 6.33 -12.45
N ALA A 260 -8.96 6.23 -12.85
CA ALA A 260 -9.31 6.22 -14.28
C ALA A 260 -8.91 7.53 -14.97
N SER A 261 -9.13 8.67 -14.32
CA SER A 261 -8.75 9.99 -14.84
C SER A 261 -7.24 10.15 -15.02
N LEU A 262 -6.45 9.74 -14.01
CA LEU A 262 -4.98 9.79 -14.10
C LEU A 262 -4.45 8.80 -15.15
N LEU A 263 -5.02 7.60 -15.21
CA LEU A 263 -4.60 6.55 -16.14
C LEU A 263 -4.73 7.01 -17.60
N THR A 264 -5.85 7.62 -17.97
CA THR A 264 -6.09 8.09 -19.36
C THR A 264 -5.16 9.23 -19.78
N GLN A 265 -4.55 9.95 -18.84
CA GLN A 265 -3.56 10.99 -19.10
C GLN A 265 -2.14 10.44 -19.31
N HIS A 266 -1.90 9.16 -18.99
CA HIS A 266 -0.56 8.58 -19.02
C HIS A 266 -0.13 8.29 -20.46
N PRO A 267 1.12 8.63 -20.88
CA PRO A 267 1.63 8.35 -22.23
C PRO A 267 1.52 6.89 -22.65
N ASP A 268 1.67 5.97 -21.69
CA ASP A 268 1.60 4.52 -21.93
C ASP A 268 0.18 3.94 -21.80
N TYR A 269 -0.86 4.79 -21.70
CA TYR A 269 -2.24 4.32 -21.50
C TYR A 269 -2.65 3.24 -22.51
N GLU A 270 -2.41 3.46 -23.80
CA GLU A 270 -2.80 2.55 -24.88
C GLU A 270 -2.16 1.15 -24.73
N ILE A 271 -0.93 1.08 -24.19
CA ILE A 271 -0.24 -0.19 -23.96
C ILE A 271 -0.99 -1.01 -22.90
N TYR A 272 -1.39 -0.38 -21.81
CA TYR A 272 -2.09 -1.08 -20.71
C TYR A 272 -3.56 -1.32 -21.04
N ALA A 273 -4.20 -0.44 -21.80
CA ALA A 273 -5.56 -0.61 -22.28
C ALA A 273 -5.71 -1.80 -23.24
N SER A 274 -4.65 -2.16 -23.97
CA SER A 274 -4.64 -3.33 -24.85
C SER A 274 -4.63 -4.68 -24.12
N LEU A 275 -4.38 -4.69 -22.80
CA LEU A 275 -4.32 -5.94 -22.04
C LEU A 275 -5.72 -6.57 -21.89
N PRO A 276 -5.93 -7.82 -22.36
CA PRO A 276 -7.23 -8.44 -22.33
C PRO A 276 -7.72 -8.67 -20.89
N GLY A 277 -8.96 -8.26 -20.62
CA GLY A 277 -9.60 -8.42 -19.29
C GLY A 277 -9.10 -7.48 -18.20
N ALA A 278 -8.15 -6.59 -18.50
CA ALA A 278 -7.67 -5.60 -17.53
C ALA A 278 -8.58 -4.36 -17.54
N GLY A 279 -9.40 -4.19 -16.51
CA GLY A 279 -10.11 -2.91 -16.29
C GLY A 279 -9.17 -1.84 -15.72
N ASP A 280 -9.63 -0.56 -15.70
CA ASP A 280 -8.84 0.63 -15.34
C ASP A 280 -7.96 0.46 -14.10
N TYR A 281 -8.53 -0.14 -13.04
CA TYR A 281 -7.77 -0.38 -11.81
C TYR A 281 -6.58 -1.32 -12.03
N LEU A 282 -6.76 -2.43 -12.75
CA LEU A 282 -5.67 -3.39 -12.99
C LEU A 282 -4.61 -2.80 -13.92
N GLN A 283 -5.01 -2.07 -14.95
CA GLN A 283 -4.11 -1.34 -15.83
C GLN A 283 -3.26 -0.35 -15.03
N ALA A 284 -3.90 0.48 -14.19
CA ALA A 284 -3.23 1.43 -13.32
C ALA A 284 -2.32 0.76 -12.29
N ALA A 285 -2.73 -0.38 -11.73
CA ALA A 285 -1.93 -1.15 -10.79
C ALA A 285 -0.66 -1.70 -11.43
N LEU A 286 -0.76 -2.23 -12.64
CA LEU A 286 0.39 -2.72 -13.41
C LEU A 286 1.33 -1.57 -13.76
N LEU A 287 0.82 -0.49 -14.36
CA LEU A 287 1.59 0.68 -14.74
C LEU A 287 2.33 1.25 -13.53
N SER A 288 1.61 1.51 -12.43
CA SER A 288 2.21 2.11 -11.23
C SER A 288 3.27 1.24 -10.54
N LYS A 289 3.20 -0.08 -10.68
CA LYS A 289 4.20 -1.02 -10.15
C LYS A 289 5.41 -1.15 -11.04
N TRP A 290 5.21 -1.16 -12.35
CA TRP A 290 6.32 -1.26 -13.30
C TRP A 290 7.07 0.05 -13.41
N GLY A 291 6.39 1.19 -13.32
CA GLY A 291 6.99 2.51 -13.41
C GLY A 291 7.38 2.88 -14.85
N ASP A 292 8.07 4.00 -14.97
CA ASP A 292 8.43 4.57 -16.27
C ASP A 292 9.80 4.06 -16.77
N ASP A 293 10.64 3.54 -15.88
CA ASP A 293 11.97 3.04 -16.22
C ASP A 293 11.88 1.65 -16.88
N ARG A 294 11.88 1.66 -18.21
CA ARG A 294 11.83 0.43 -19.02
C ARG A 294 13.12 -0.38 -18.98
N GLN A 295 14.27 0.23 -18.67
CA GLN A 295 15.54 -0.47 -18.58
C GLN A 295 15.59 -1.41 -17.37
N ARG A 296 14.84 -1.08 -16.33
CA ARG A 296 14.65 -1.93 -15.15
C ARG A 296 14.05 -3.29 -15.49
N ILE A 297 13.26 -3.37 -16.57
CA ILE A 297 12.53 -4.57 -16.99
C ILE A 297 12.94 -4.92 -18.41
N GLY A 298 14.19 -5.31 -18.59
CA GLY A 298 14.73 -5.65 -19.91
C GLY A 298 14.29 -7.01 -20.47
N ARG A 299 13.65 -7.89 -19.66
CA ARG A 299 13.25 -9.25 -20.08
C ARG A 299 11.95 -9.66 -19.38
N ALA A 300 11.16 -10.53 -20.04
CA ALA A 300 9.91 -11.09 -19.49
C ALA A 300 10.12 -11.78 -18.11
N ASN A 301 11.25 -12.44 -17.91
CA ASN A 301 11.57 -13.09 -16.63
C ASN A 301 11.70 -12.10 -15.47
N HIS A 302 12.07 -10.85 -15.71
CA HIS A 302 12.08 -9.81 -14.68
C HIS A 302 10.68 -9.44 -14.23
N LEU A 303 9.70 -9.41 -15.15
CA LEU A 303 8.29 -9.22 -14.81
C LEU A 303 7.73 -10.41 -14.03
N GLN A 304 8.08 -11.64 -14.42
CA GLN A 304 7.67 -12.84 -13.70
C GLN A 304 8.21 -12.84 -12.27
N ALA A 305 9.47 -12.46 -12.08
CA ALA A 305 10.08 -12.33 -10.76
C ALA A 305 9.39 -11.25 -9.92
N LEU A 306 9.10 -10.09 -10.51
CA LEU A 306 8.37 -8.99 -9.84
C LEU A 306 6.94 -9.41 -9.47
N ALA A 307 6.27 -10.19 -10.31
CA ALA A 307 4.94 -10.73 -10.07
C ALA A 307 4.92 -11.91 -9.10
N GLY A 308 6.08 -12.46 -8.71
CA GLY A 308 6.18 -13.65 -7.87
C GLY A 308 5.77 -14.95 -8.59
N THR A 309 5.73 -14.94 -9.92
CA THR A 309 5.35 -16.10 -10.74
C THR A 309 6.55 -16.83 -11.35
N CYS A 310 7.76 -16.37 -11.06
CA CYS A 310 9.00 -17.01 -11.51
C CYS A 310 9.21 -18.32 -10.72
N PRO A 311 9.44 -19.46 -11.39
CA PRO A 311 9.77 -20.70 -10.70
C PRO A 311 11.09 -20.56 -9.91
N VAL A 312 11.07 -20.94 -8.65
CA VAL A 312 12.27 -21.00 -7.81
C VAL A 312 12.75 -22.45 -7.76
N THR A 313 13.93 -22.71 -8.29
CA THR A 313 14.56 -24.02 -8.17
C THR A 313 15.15 -24.17 -6.76
N VAL A 314 14.64 -25.12 -6.00
CA VAL A 314 15.21 -25.53 -4.72
C VAL A 314 15.80 -26.92 -4.92
N SER A 315 17.11 -27.04 -4.89
CA SER A 315 17.80 -28.34 -4.93
C SER A 315 18.77 -28.47 -3.75
N SER A 316 18.58 -29.50 -2.94
CA SER A 316 19.54 -29.92 -1.92
C SER A 316 20.24 -31.19 -2.42
N GLY A 317 21.49 -31.05 -2.83
CA GLY A 317 22.33 -32.17 -3.25
C GLY A 317 22.49 -32.34 -4.77
N LYS A 318 23.55 -33.05 -5.16
CA LYS A 318 23.80 -33.45 -6.55
C LYS A 318 22.71 -34.43 -7.00
N ARG A 319 22.07 -34.12 -8.14
CA ARG A 319 21.46 -35.17 -8.96
C ARG A 319 22.50 -35.86 -9.79
#